data_9e44a26cd5ff00390c29204ffe2875bc
#
_entry.id   9e44a26cd5ff00390c29204ffe2875bc
#
_cell.length_a   1.000
_cell.length_b   1.000
_cell.length_c   1.000
_cell.angle_alpha   90.00
_cell.angle_beta   90.00
_cell.angle_gamma   90.00
#
_symmetry.space_group_name_H-M   'P 1'
#
loop_
_entity.id
_entity.type
_entity.pdbx_description
1 polymer ?
#
loop_
_entity_poly.entity_id
_entity_poly.type
_entity_poly.pdbx_seq_one_letter_code
_entity_poly.pdbx_strand_id
1 'polypeptide(L)'
;AAGGDDSNPGWWENLIGPGRAIDTDHHFVVTPNMLGSAYGTTGPRSIDPMSGKPYGPNFPDITTQDIIKTHKLLLDHLGAGGQLAAVVGYSYGGYLTFQWGVTYPNRMRALVPVATGITGRGDESTVRELELHFERAAGWNNGHYYDGGEHVENALVAFRSDILRNYGVVTQLKDQGLSGEASEAELHSQAATWAAEFDANSLIILRRCATNFDAKPDAAKISAPLLYILSKTDTLFGPELGEPTVSHIRELAGVEARYFELDSPYGHRAPSVDWPKWEEALKQFLDEFATS
;
A
#
# COMPACT_ATOMS: atom_id res chain seq x y z
N ALA A 1 -3.30 5.17 -4.58
CA ALA A 1 -2.50 4.49 -5.57
C ALA A 1 -1.66 5.47 -6.36
N ALA A 2 -0.85 4.94 -7.29
CA ALA A 2 -0.14 5.77 -8.25
C ALA A 2 -1.12 6.52 -9.19
N GLY A 3 -2.39 6.12 -9.21
CA GLY A 3 -3.40 6.65 -10.09
C GLY A 3 -3.70 8.13 -9.83
N GLY A 4 -3.53 8.89 -10.87
CA GLY A 4 -4.04 10.22 -11.06
C GLY A 4 -4.81 10.27 -12.37
N ASP A 5 -5.31 11.44 -12.70
CA ASP A 5 -5.87 11.79 -13.99
C ASP A 5 -5.19 13.08 -14.49
N ASP A 6 -5.56 13.56 -15.68
CA ASP A 6 -4.97 14.76 -16.28
C ASP A 6 -5.11 16.03 -15.40
N SER A 7 -6.06 16.04 -14.47
CA SER A 7 -6.34 17.16 -13.57
C SER A 7 -5.75 16.96 -12.16
N ASN A 8 -5.46 15.70 -11.79
CA ASN A 8 -4.97 15.33 -10.47
C ASN A 8 -3.95 14.18 -10.60
N PRO A 9 -2.68 14.50 -10.87
CA PRO A 9 -1.64 13.50 -11.06
C PRO A 9 -1.45 12.67 -9.80
N GLY A 10 -1.17 11.39 -9.99
CA GLY A 10 -0.94 10.44 -8.91
C GLY A 10 0.36 10.75 -8.15
N TRP A 11 0.43 10.34 -6.90
CA TRP A 11 1.59 10.62 -6.05
C TRP A 11 2.89 9.86 -6.46
N TRP A 12 2.84 9.03 -7.51
CA TRP A 12 3.99 8.40 -8.16
C TRP A 12 4.19 8.84 -9.62
N GLU A 13 3.60 9.95 -10.02
CA GLU A 13 3.72 10.52 -11.37
C GLU A 13 5.18 10.72 -11.82
N ASN A 14 6.09 10.99 -10.88
CA ASN A 14 7.50 11.17 -11.17
C ASN A 14 8.24 9.88 -11.52
N LEU A 15 7.69 8.72 -11.18
CA LEU A 15 8.25 7.39 -11.48
C LEU A 15 7.50 6.68 -12.60
N ILE A 16 6.26 7.09 -12.90
CA ILE A 16 5.37 6.46 -13.88
C ILE A 16 5.03 7.48 -14.96
N GLY A 17 5.37 7.20 -16.19
CA GLY A 17 5.08 8.07 -17.32
C GLY A 17 6.03 7.84 -18.48
N PRO A 18 5.87 8.57 -19.60
CA PRO A 18 6.75 8.46 -20.75
C PRO A 18 8.21 8.77 -20.38
N GLY A 19 9.13 7.83 -20.67
CA GLY A 19 10.55 7.95 -20.37
C GLY A 19 10.94 7.89 -18.90
N ARG A 20 9.99 7.61 -17.96
CA ARG A 20 10.26 7.43 -16.53
C ARG A 20 10.78 6.04 -16.22
N ALA A 21 11.10 5.77 -14.94
CA ALA A 21 11.56 4.45 -14.52
C ALA A 21 10.53 3.34 -14.81
N ILE A 22 9.23 3.65 -14.69
CA ILE A 22 8.12 2.82 -15.17
C ILE A 22 7.57 3.51 -16.42
N ASP A 23 8.14 3.14 -17.56
CA ASP A 23 7.92 3.84 -18.83
C ASP A 23 6.60 3.41 -19.48
N THR A 24 5.67 4.35 -19.58
CA THR A 24 4.36 4.11 -20.20
C THR A 24 4.39 4.10 -21.73
N ASP A 25 5.50 4.47 -22.37
CA ASP A 25 5.68 4.26 -23.82
C ASP A 25 5.88 2.78 -24.14
N HIS A 26 6.33 1.98 -23.16
CA HIS A 26 6.64 0.56 -23.31
C HIS A 26 5.76 -0.36 -22.47
N HIS A 27 5.09 0.15 -21.44
CA HIS A 27 4.31 -0.64 -20.50
C HIS A 27 2.89 -0.13 -20.35
N PHE A 28 1.93 -1.05 -20.40
CA PHE A 28 0.58 -0.80 -19.93
C PHE A 28 0.56 -0.94 -18.40
N VAL A 29 0.42 0.18 -17.71
CA VAL A 29 0.45 0.24 -16.24
C VAL A 29 -0.96 0.14 -15.67
N VAL A 30 -1.18 -0.81 -14.76
CA VAL A 30 -2.45 -1.02 -14.07
C VAL A 30 -2.23 -0.88 -12.57
N THR A 31 -3.03 -0.02 -11.93
CA THR A 31 -3.02 0.15 -10.47
C THR A 31 -4.40 -0.21 -9.91
N PRO A 32 -4.63 -1.49 -9.57
CA PRO A 32 -5.92 -1.93 -9.07
C PRO A 32 -6.15 -1.47 -7.64
N ASN A 33 -7.39 -1.11 -7.31
CA ASN A 33 -7.78 -0.88 -5.93
C ASN A 33 -7.93 -2.21 -5.18
N MET A 34 -7.81 -2.19 -3.86
CA MET A 34 -7.87 -3.38 -3.01
C MET A 34 -9.33 -3.74 -2.68
N LEU A 35 -9.68 -5.02 -2.80
CA LEU A 35 -10.93 -5.55 -2.23
C LEU A 35 -11.02 -5.16 -0.75
N GLY A 36 -12.19 -4.78 -0.29
CA GLY A 36 -12.40 -4.33 1.10
C GLY A 36 -12.07 -2.87 1.35
N SER A 37 -11.48 -2.16 0.37
CA SER A 37 -11.13 -0.73 0.47
C SER A 37 -12.33 0.18 0.12
N ALA A 38 -12.09 1.48 0.19
CA ALA A 38 -12.95 2.53 -0.35
C ALA A 38 -12.70 2.73 -1.88
N TYR A 39 -13.08 3.87 -2.44
CA TYR A 39 -12.82 4.29 -3.84
C TYR A 39 -13.44 3.38 -4.92
N GLY A 40 -14.66 2.89 -4.69
CA GLY A 40 -15.46 2.19 -5.71
C GLY A 40 -15.21 0.69 -5.86
N THR A 41 -14.26 0.11 -5.13
CA THR A 41 -14.15 -1.35 -5.04
C THR A 41 -15.22 -1.94 -4.11
N THR A 42 -15.48 -3.24 -4.23
CA THR A 42 -16.36 -3.92 -3.27
C THR A 42 -15.72 -3.90 -1.87
N GLY A 43 -16.46 -3.34 -0.92
CA GLY A 43 -16.01 -3.16 0.46
C GLY A 43 -17.20 -2.95 1.41
N PRO A 44 -16.96 -2.61 2.67
CA PRO A 44 -18.00 -2.45 3.68
C PRO A 44 -19.13 -1.47 3.32
N ARG A 45 -18.86 -0.43 2.53
CA ARG A 45 -19.90 0.48 1.99
C ARG A 45 -20.77 -0.13 0.89
N SER A 46 -20.33 -1.22 0.28
CA SER A 46 -21.10 -1.89 -0.77
C SER A 46 -22.40 -2.46 -0.22
N ILE A 47 -23.44 -2.45 -1.03
CA ILE A 47 -24.74 -3.03 -0.65
C ILE A 47 -24.64 -4.55 -0.67
N ASP A 48 -24.93 -5.16 0.44
CA ASP A 48 -25.11 -6.60 0.55
C ASP A 48 -26.40 -7.01 -0.19
N PRO A 49 -26.33 -7.84 -1.22
CA PRO A 49 -27.49 -8.23 -2.00
C PRO A 49 -28.53 -9.04 -1.20
N MET A 50 -28.13 -9.62 -0.07
CA MET A 50 -29.05 -10.40 0.78
C MET A 50 -29.88 -9.51 1.69
N SER A 51 -29.28 -8.46 2.25
CA SER A 51 -29.96 -7.55 3.19
C SER A 51 -30.49 -6.26 2.55
N GLY A 52 -29.99 -5.89 1.37
CA GLY A 52 -30.27 -4.61 0.71
C GLY A 52 -29.68 -3.40 1.42
N LYS A 53 -28.76 -3.59 2.38
CA LYS A 53 -28.07 -2.56 3.19
C LYS A 53 -26.56 -2.67 2.98
N PRO A 54 -25.78 -1.62 3.32
CA PRO A 54 -24.33 -1.74 3.35
C PRO A 54 -23.88 -2.91 4.23
N TYR A 55 -22.83 -3.63 3.80
CA TYR A 55 -22.24 -4.68 4.62
C TYR A 55 -21.82 -4.17 5.99
N GLY A 56 -21.21 -3.00 6.03
CA GLY A 56 -20.69 -2.41 7.27
C GLY A 56 -19.73 -3.35 7.99
N PRO A 57 -19.93 -3.56 9.31
CA PRO A 57 -19.10 -4.45 10.12
C PRO A 57 -19.27 -5.94 9.75
N ASN A 58 -20.30 -6.29 8.97
CA ASN A 58 -20.56 -7.65 8.51
C ASN A 58 -19.83 -7.99 7.18
N PHE A 59 -19.00 -7.07 6.67
CA PHE A 59 -18.17 -7.40 5.51
C PHE A 59 -17.25 -8.58 5.85
N PRO A 60 -17.13 -9.58 4.96
CA PRO A 60 -16.33 -10.76 5.23
C PRO A 60 -14.87 -10.42 5.54
N ASP A 61 -14.23 -11.20 6.39
CA ASP A 61 -12.78 -11.16 6.51
C ASP A 61 -12.14 -11.58 5.19
N ILE A 62 -11.13 -10.84 4.79
CA ILE A 62 -10.38 -11.07 3.56
C ILE A 62 -8.91 -11.26 3.85
N THR A 63 -8.21 -11.91 2.92
CA THR A 63 -6.77 -12.09 2.94
C THR A 63 -6.10 -11.31 1.82
N THR A 64 -4.78 -11.09 1.93
CA THR A 64 -3.96 -10.56 0.82
C THR A 64 -4.08 -11.43 -0.43
N GLN A 65 -4.26 -12.75 -0.26
CA GLN A 65 -4.48 -13.67 -1.36
C GLN A 65 -5.82 -13.40 -2.07
N ASP A 66 -6.88 -13.05 -1.34
CA ASP A 66 -8.16 -12.70 -1.96
C ASP A 66 -8.05 -11.37 -2.74
N ILE A 67 -7.31 -10.38 -2.19
CA ILE A 67 -7.06 -9.13 -2.89
C ILE A 67 -6.35 -9.40 -4.23
N ILE A 68 -5.24 -10.15 -4.24
CA ILE A 68 -4.51 -10.39 -5.50
C ILE A 68 -5.27 -11.28 -6.49
N LYS A 69 -6.19 -12.14 -6.02
CA LYS A 69 -7.11 -12.86 -6.92
C LYS A 69 -8.03 -11.90 -7.67
N THR A 70 -8.55 -10.85 -7.00
CA THR A 70 -9.37 -9.83 -7.68
C THR A 70 -8.54 -9.02 -8.66
N HIS A 71 -7.28 -8.68 -8.31
CA HIS A 71 -6.35 -8.03 -9.24
C HIS A 71 -6.07 -8.89 -10.48
N LYS A 72 -5.87 -10.20 -10.28
CA LYS A 72 -5.68 -11.14 -11.39
C LYS A 72 -6.90 -11.17 -12.31
N LEU A 73 -8.10 -11.23 -11.75
CA LEU A 73 -9.34 -11.22 -12.54
C LEU A 73 -9.49 -9.92 -13.34
N LEU A 74 -9.13 -8.77 -12.76
CA LEU A 74 -9.11 -7.49 -13.46
C LEU A 74 -8.11 -7.51 -14.63
N LEU A 75 -6.89 -7.99 -14.41
CA LEU A 75 -5.87 -8.08 -15.45
C LEU A 75 -6.32 -8.99 -16.60
N ASP A 76 -6.94 -10.14 -16.29
CA ASP A 76 -7.50 -11.04 -17.28
C ASP A 76 -8.62 -10.35 -18.09
N HIS A 77 -9.49 -9.58 -17.42
CA HIS A 77 -10.56 -8.80 -18.07
C HIS A 77 -10.02 -7.70 -18.99
N LEU A 78 -8.93 -7.06 -18.62
CA LEU A 78 -8.26 -6.02 -19.41
C LEU A 78 -7.42 -6.58 -20.57
N GLY A 79 -7.39 -7.90 -20.74
CA GLY A 79 -6.53 -8.55 -21.76
C GLY A 79 -5.05 -8.61 -21.37
N ALA A 80 -4.69 -8.24 -20.15
CA ALA A 80 -3.34 -8.29 -19.58
C ALA A 80 -3.09 -9.59 -18.79
N GLY A 81 -3.81 -10.66 -19.13
CA GLY A 81 -3.74 -11.97 -18.47
C GLY A 81 -2.45 -12.77 -18.73
N GLY A 82 -1.51 -12.26 -19.52
CA GLY A 82 -0.20 -12.85 -19.76
C GLY A 82 0.78 -12.67 -18.60
N GLN A 83 2.07 -12.89 -18.87
CA GLN A 83 3.14 -12.61 -17.92
C GLN A 83 3.32 -11.09 -17.78
N LEU A 84 3.29 -10.59 -16.55
CA LEU A 84 3.52 -9.18 -16.23
C LEU A 84 5.02 -8.86 -16.36
N ALA A 85 5.34 -7.66 -16.83
CA ALA A 85 6.70 -7.15 -16.80
C ALA A 85 7.21 -7.06 -15.35
N ALA A 86 6.45 -6.40 -14.48
CA ALA A 86 6.78 -6.33 -13.07
C ALA A 86 5.53 -6.17 -12.20
N VAL A 87 5.67 -6.49 -10.91
CA VAL A 87 4.75 -6.08 -9.85
C VAL A 87 5.52 -5.16 -8.90
N VAL A 88 5.09 -3.89 -8.83
CA VAL A 88 5.72 -2.86 -8.00
C VAL A 88 4.71 -2.41 -6.95
N GLY A 89 5.07 -2.43 -5.68
CA GLY A 89 4.12 -2.06 -4.62
C GLY A 89 4.77 -1.37 -3.43
N TYR A 90 4.12 -0.29 -2.97
CA TYR A 90 4.57 0.51 -1.84
C TYR A 90 3.70 0.22 -0.61
N SER A 91 4.34 0.07 0.55
CA SER A 91 3.67 -0.11 1.84
C SER A 91 2.72 -1.32 1.81
N TYR A 92 1.41 -1.12 1.94
CA TYR A 92 0.43 -2.20 1.77
C TYR A 92 0.55 -2.88 0.39
N GLY A 93 0.79 -2.10 -0.67
CA GLY A 93 1.06 -2.62 -2.01
C GLY A 93 2.30 -3.53 -2.05
N GLY A 94 3.27 -3.30 -1.18
CA GLY A 94 4.43 -4.16 -1.03
C GLY A 94 4.10 -5.53 -0.42
N TYR A 95 3.18 -5.61 0.55
CA TYR A 95 2.62 -6.89 0.99
C TYR A 95 2.00 -7.66 -0.19
N LEU A 96 1.22 -6.95 -1.01
CA LEU A 96 0.61 -7.55 -2.20
C LEU A 96 1.65 -7.96 -3.23
N THR A 97 2.77 -7.25 -3.35
CA THR A 97 3.89 -7.62 -4.22
C THR A 97 4.52 -8.95 -3.78
N PHE A 98 4.82 -9.12 -2.49
CA PHE A 98 5.27 -10.41 -1.97
C PHE A 98 4.20 -11.50 -2.14
N GLN A 99 2.94 -11.19 -1.88
CA GLN A 99 1.84 -12.14 -2.07
C GLN A 99 1.71 -12.60 -3.52
N TRP A 100 1.88 -11.69 -4.49
CA TRP A 100 1.94 -12.03 -5.91
C TRP A 100 3.08 -13.03 -6.19
N GLY A 101 4.28 -12.76 -5.69
CA GLY A 101 5.46 -13.60 -5.87
C GLY A 101 5.27 -15.03 -5.37
N VAL A 102 4.65 -15.20 -4.20
CA VAL A 102 4.45 -16.54 -3.62
C VAL A 102 3.21 -17.27 -4.16
N THR A 103 2.19 -16.53 -4.66
CA THR A 103 0.94 -17.15 -5.13
C THR A 103 0.97 -17.44 -6.63
N TYR A 104 1.58 -16.57 -7.42
CA TYR A 104 1.64 -16.66 -8.88
C TYR A 104 3.08 -16.55 -9.40
N PRO A 105 4.01 -17.41 -8.98
CA PRO A 105 5.45 -17.23 -9.19
C PRO A 105 5.85 -17.01 -10.66
N ASN A 106 5.15 -17.63 -11.60
CA ASN A 106 5.45 -17.53 -13.04
C ASN A 106 4.70 -16.39 -13.76
N ARG A 107 4.01 -15.53 -13.03
CA ARG A 107 3.14 -14.50 -13.62
C ARG A 107 3.81 -13.14 -13.77
N MET A 108 5.01 -12.95 -13.26
CA MET A 108 5.77 -11.72 -13.41
C MET A 108 7.25 -12.02 -13.64
N ARG A 109 7.92 -11.07 -14.27
CA ARG A 109 9.36 -11.13 -14.53
C ARG A 109 10.19 -10.46 -13.44
N ALA A 110 9.60 -9.51 -12.70
CA ALA A 110 10.26 -8.77 -11.63
C ALA A 110 9.30 -8.43 -10.49
N LEU A 111 9.84 -8.32 -9.27
CA LEU A 111 9.14 -7.90 -8.07
C LEU A 111 9.86 -6.71 -7.44
N VAL A 112 9.13 -5.65 -7.10
CA VAL A 112 9.69 -4.47 -6.43
C VAL A 112 8.83 -4.09 -5.22
N PRO A 113 9.00 -4.76 -4.06
CA PRO A 113 8.39 -4.33 -2.82
C PRO A 113 9.12 -3.11 -2.24
N VAL A 114 8.37 -2.07 -1.88
CA VAL A 114 8.90 -0.78 -1.42
C VAL A 114 8.30 -0.41 -0.07
N ALA A 115 9.13 -0.04 0.92
CA ALA A 115 8.73 0.39 2.26
C ALA A 115 7.69 -0.54 2.90
N THR A 116 8.01 -1.81 3.00
CA THR A 116 7.10 -2.90 3.42
C THR A 116 7.86 -4.03 4.13
N GLY A 117 7.18 -5.05 4.59
CA GLY A 117 7.76 -6.30 5.11
C GLY A 117 7.29 -7.51 4.32
N ILE A 118 8.01 -8.63 4.44
CA ILE A 118 7.56 -9.94 3.94
C ILE A 118 6.49 -10.57 4.87
N THR A 119 6.33 -10.00 6.06
CA THR A 119 5.29 -10.35 7.05
C THR A 119 4.54 -9.11 7.47
N GLY A 120 3.30 -9.28 7.90
CA GLY A 120 2.47 -8.21 8.45
C GLY A 120 3.04 -7.61 9.74
N ARG A 121 2.55 -6.43 10.11
CA ARG A 121 2.93 -5.72 11.34
C ARG A 121 1.79 -5.68 12.34
N GLY A 122 2.17 -5.78 13.61
CA GLY A 122 1.23 -5.81 14.71
C GLY A 122 0.62 -7.20 14.90
N ASP A 123 -0.39 -7.23 15.73
CA ASP A 123 -1.14 -8.43 16.09
C ASP A 123 -2.62 -8.07 16.28
N GLU A 124 -3.39 -8.99 16.83
CA GLU A 124 -4.81 -8.78 17.10
C GLU A 124 -5.07 -7.58 18.03
N SER A 125 -4.15 -7.28 18.95
CA SER A 125 -4.27 -6.10 19.83
C SER A 125 -4.25 -4.79 19.03
N THR A 126 -3.44 -4.73 17.97
CA THR A 126 -3.36 -3.56 17.08
C THR A 126 -4.66 -3.35 16.29
N VAL A 127 -5.32 -4.43 15.89
CA VAL A 127 -6.65 -4.37 15.26
C VAL A 127 -7.68 -3.88 16.29
N ARG A 128 -7.64 -4.44 17.49
CA ARG A 128 -8.56 -4.06 18.57
C ARG A 128 -8.41 -2.59 19.00
N GLU A 129 -7.19 -2.08 19.06
CA GLU A 129 -6.94 -0.65 19.33
C GLU A 129 -7.60 0.25 18.27
N LEU A 130 -7.53 -0.14 17.00
CA LEU A 130 -8.19 0.58 15.91
C LEU A 130 -9.71 0.53 16.03
N GLU A 131 -10.29 -0.63 16.35
CA GLU A 131 -11.73 -0.77 16.60
C GLU A 131 -12.17 0.13 17.77
N LEU A 132 -11.44 0.10 18.90
CA LEU A 132 -11.71 0.94 20.07
C LEU A 132 -11.61 2.44 19.76
N HIS A 133 -10.74 2.84 18.84
CA HIS A 133 -10.66 4.23 18.38
C HIS A 133 -12.00 4.67 17.77
N PHE A 134 -12.60 3.86 16.90
CA PHE A 134 -13.88 4.20 16.27
C PHE A 134 -15.08 3.97 17.19
N GLU A 135 -15.05 2.98 18.07
CA GLU A 135 -16.11 2.74 19.06
C GLU A 135 -16.38 3.95 19.97
N ARG A 136 -15.35 4.80 20.18
CA ARG A 136 -15.47 6.04 20.96
C ARG A 136 -16.12 7.19 20.17
N ALA A 137 -16.21 7.08 18.85
CA ALA A 137 -16.83 8.11 18.03
C ALA A 137 -18.34 8.09 18.17
N ALA A 138 -18.92 9.25 18.42
CA ALA A 138 -20.37 9.37 18.42
C ALA A 138 -20.92 8.96 17.05
N GLY A 139 -22.00 8.18 17.02
CA GLY A 139 -22.61 7.71 15.78
C GLY A 139 -21.94 6.46 15.17
N TRP A 140 -20.92 5.88 15.81
CA TRP A 140 -20.31 4.62 15.33
C TRP A 140 -21.31 3.45 15.20
N ASN A 141 -22.24 3.35 16.13
CA ASN A 141 -23.35 2.38 16.11
C ASN A 141 -22.87 0.95 15.75
N ASN A 142 -21.83 0.46 16.45
CA ASN A 142 -21.20 -0.85 16.19
C ASN A 142 -20.79 -1.05 14.73
N GLY A 143 -20.35 0.00 14.05
CA GLY A 143 -19.95 -0.03 12.63
C GLY A 143 -21.08 0.24 11.63
N HIS A 144 -22.34 0.34 12.09
CA HIS A 144 -23.50 0.69 11.25
C HIS A 144 -23.73 2.22 11.25
N TYR A 145 -22.75 3.00 10.76
CA TYR A 145 -22.76 4.46 10.86
C TYR A 145 -23.15 5.19 9.58
N TYR A 146 -23.45 4.48 8.50
CA TYR A 146 -23.66 5.08 7.17
C TYR A 146 -24.85 6.00 7.05
N ASP A 147 -25.82 5.92 7.97
CA ASP A 147 -27.03 6.73 7.96
C ASP A 147 -26.92 8.04 8.79
N GLY A 148 -25.71 8.41 9.28
CA GLY A 148 -25.57 9.59 10.12
C GLY A 148 -24.15 9.83 10.70
N GLY A 149 -23.11 9.54 9.95
CA GLY A 149 -21.75 9.36 10.43
C GLY A 149 -20.82 10.56 10.51
N GLU A 150 -21.28 11.82 10.58
CA GLU A 150 -20.38 13.02 10.66
C GLU A 150 -19.30 12.91 11.76
N HIS A 151 -19.62 12.28 12.88
CA HIS A 151 -18.66 12.11 13.98
C HIS A 151 -17.61 11.01 13.74
N VAL A 152 -17.92 10.02 12.90
CA VAL A 152 -16.96 8.97 12.50
C VAL A 152 -15.91 9.53 11.55
N GLU A 153 -16.28 10.49 10.69
CA GLU A 153 -15.33 11.21 9.83
C GLU A 153 -14.28 11.95 10.69
N ASN A 154 -14.68 12.63 11.77
CA ASN A 154 -13.74 13.26 12.69
C ASN A 154 -12.76 12.26 13.33
N ALA A 155 -13.22 11.05 13.64
CA ALA A 155 -12.34 10.00 14.15
C ALA A 155 -11.37 9.51 13.07
N LEU A 156 -11.80 9.40 11.79
CA LEU A 156 -10.92 9.11 10.66
C LEU A 156 -9.86 10.22 10.48
N VAL A 157 -10.25 11.50 10.58
CA VAL A 157 -9.30 12.63 10.49
C VAL A 157 -8.26 12.55 11.61
N ALA A 158 -8.68 12.32 12.85
CA ALA A 158 -7.76 12.19 13.97
C ALA A 158 -6.78 11.04 13.78
N PHE A 159 -7.29 9.86 13.44
CA PHE A 159 -6.47 8.68 13.13
C PHE A 159 -5.48 8.95 11.99
N ARG A 160 -5.95 9.55 10.89
CA ARG A 160 -5.11 9.85 9.73
C ARG A 160 -4.04 10.87 10.05
N SER A 161 -4.35 11.88 10.88
CA SER A 161 -3.36 12.86 11.32
C SER A 161 -2.20 12.21 12.07
N ASP A 162 -2.48 11.26 12.96
CA ASP A 162 -1.44 10.51 13.69
C ASP A 162 -0.62 9.62 12.75
N ILE A 163 -1.26 8.98 11.79
CA ILE A 163 -0.56 8.20 10.74
C ILE A 163 0.38 9.09 9.92
N LEU A 164 -0.06 10.28 9.50
CA LEU A 164 0.77 11.20 8.70
C LEU A 164 1.98 11.68 9.48
N ARG A 165 1.85 11.94 10.80
CA ARG A 165 2.99 12.25 11.67
C ARG A 165 4.01 11.10 11.67
N ASN A 166 3.54 9.87 11.88
CA ASN A 166 4.39 8.67 11.90
C ASN A 166 5.02 8.37 10.53
N TYR A 167 4.43 8.84 9.44
CA TYR A 167 4.96 8.67 8.09
C TYR A 167 6.09 9.65 7.73
N GLY A 168 6.37 10.66 8.57
CA GLY A 168 7.42 11.65 8.32
C GLY A 168 6.92 12.91 7.59
N VAL A 169 5.60 13.10 7.48
CA VAL A 169 5.00 14.28 6.81
C VAL A 169 5.42 15.58 7.49
N VAL A 170 5.54 15.59 8.83
CA VAL A 170 5.98 16.79 9.58
C VAL A 170 7.38 17.24 9.15
N THR A 171 8.31 16.30 8.92
CA THR A 171 9.65 16.61 8.41
C THR A 171 9.57 17.23 7.01
N GLN A 172 8.77 16.65 6.13
CA GLN A 172 8.54 17.18 4.77
C GLN A 172 7.96 18.60 4.80
N LEU A 173 6.94 18.85 5.63
CA LEU A 173 6.32 20.17 5.77
C LEU A 173 7.31 21.22 6.30
N LYS A 174 8.15 20.84 7.25
CA LYS A 174 9.21 21.71 7.77
C LYS A 174 10.19 22.12 6.68
N ASP A 175 10.62 21.21 5.83
CA ASP A 175 11.53 21.50 4.71
C ASP A 175 10.87 22.36 3.64
N GLN A 176 9.54 22.34 3.55
CA GLN A 176 8.72 23.24 2.75
C GLN A 176 8.51 24.63 3.39
N GLY A 177 9.09 24.87 4.59
CA GLY A 177 9.00 26.15 5.30
C GLY A 177 7.77 26.27 6.23
N LEU A 178 7.00 25.19 6.39
CA LEU A 178 5.85 25.17 7.31
C LEU A 178 6.31 24.69 8.69
N SER A 179 5.86 25.38 9.74
CA SER A 179 6.16 25.01 11.13
C SER A 179 5.04 25.42 12.09
N GLY A 180 5.04 24.84 13.28
CA GLY A 180 4.04 25.17 14.32
C GLY A 180 2.61 24.96 13.82
N GLU A 181 1.74 25.96 14.06
CA GLU A 181 0.32 25.90 13.70
C GLU A 181 0.07 25.69 12.20
N ALA A 182 0.91 26.26 11.32
CA ALA A 182 0.78 26.08 9.88
C ALA A 182 1.02 24.64 9.43
N SER A 183 2.00 23.97 10.04
CA SER A 183 2.27 22.55 9.79
C SER A 183 1.13 21.65 10.28
N GLU A 184 0.58 21.93 11.46
CA GLU A 184 -0.56 21.20 12.02
C GLU A 184 -1.84 21.40 11.19
N ALA A 185 -2.09 22.61 10.73
CA ALA A 185 -3.24 22.93 9.86
C ALA A 185 -3.15 22.20 8.53
N GLU A 186 -1.96 22.16 7.90
CA GLU A 186 -1.75 21.45 6.65
C GLU A 186 -1.90 19.94 6.84
N LEU A 187 -1.32 19.37 7.90
CA LEU A 187 -1.46 17.96 8.23
C LEU A 187 -2.92 17.56 8.45
N HIS A 188 -3.66 18.39 9.17
CA HIS A 188 -5.10 18.20 9.39
C HIS A 188 -5.89 18.30 8.07
N SER A 189 -5.55 19.25 7.19
CA SER A 189 -6.16 19.40 5.87
C SER A 189 -5.98 18.15 5.01
N GLN A 190 -4.75 17.61 4.95
CA GLN A 190 -4.47 16.35 4.24
C GLN A 190 -5.24 15.16 4.83
N ALA A 191 -5.35 15.10 6.17
CA ALA A 191 -6.10 14.06 6.83
C ALA A 191 -7.60 14.15 6.55
N ALA A 192 -8.17 15.37 6.56
CA ALA A 192 -9.57 15.61 6.26
C ALA A 192 -9.94 15.26 4.81
N THR A 193 -9.10 15.67 3.86
CA THR A 193 -9.28 15.32 2.44
C THR A 193 -9.34 13.81 2.25
N TRP A 194 -8.44 13.07 2.91
CA TRP A 194 -8.46 11.61 2.85
C TRP A 194 -9.69 11.01 3.55
N ALA A 195 -10.06 11.52 4.72
CA ALA A 195 -11.17 11.00 5.53
C ALA A 195 -12.54 11.15 4.85
N ALA A 196 -12.73 12.22 4.07
CA ALA A 196 -13.96 12.45 3.31
C ALA A 196 -14.28 11.34 2.29
N GLU A 197 -13.25 10.65 1.81
CA GLU A 197 -13.39 9.59 0.79
C GLU A 197 -13.22 8.18 1.38
N PHE A 198 -12.61 8.06 2.55
CA PHE A 198 -12.30 6.75 3.12
C PHE A 198 -13.42 6.22 4.03
N ASP A 199 -13.27 4.97 4.46
CA ASP A 199 -14.28 4.26 5.25
C ASP A 199 -13.65 3.57 6.47
N ALA A 200 -14.23 3.78 7.67
CA ALA A 200 -13.67 3.25 8.90
C ALA A 200 -13.74 1.71 8.99
N ASN A 201 -14.84 1.10 8.50
CA ASN A 201 -14.93 -0.36 8.43
C ASN A 201 -13.89 -0.92 7.44
N SER A 202 -13.70 -0.26 6.29
CA SER A 202 -12.64 -0.64 5.33
C SER A 202 -11.27 -0.58 5.96
N LEU A 203 -10.99 0.44 6.79
CA LEU A 203 -9.72 0.55 7.48
C LEU A 203 -9.49 -0.61 8.46
N ILE A 204 -10.51 -1.02 9.22
CA ILE A 204 -10.45 -2.14 10.15
C ILE A 204 -10.22 -3.46 9.38
N ILE A 205 -10.99 -3.71 8.33
CA ILE A 205 -10.85 -4.93 7.50
C ILE A 205 -9.46 -5.03 6.87
N LEU A 206 -8.98 -3.94 6.27
CA LEU A 206 -7.65 -3.91 5.66
C LEU A 206 -6.54 -4.03 6.71
N ARG A 207 -6.73 -3.44 7.91
CA ARG A 207 -5.77 -3.61 9.01
C ARG A 207 -5.68 -5.05 9.46
N ARG A 208 -6.82 -5.72 9.65
CA ARG A 208 -6.88 -7.14 10.00
C ARG A 208 -6.21 -8.01 8.93
N CYS A 209 -6.52 -7.76 7.67
CA CYS A 209 -5.89 -8.45 6.55
C CYS A 209 -4.37 -8.26 6.54
N ALA A 210 -3.86 -7.04 6.74
CA ALA A 210 -2.43 -6.74 6.79
C ALA A 210 -1.72 -7.38 7.99
N THR A 211 -2.36 -7.38 9.16
CA THR A 211 -1.81 -7.99 10.38
C THR A 211 -1.62 -9.51 10.23
N ASN A 212 -2.53 -10.17 9.51
CA ASN A 212 -2.49 -11.61 9.26
C ASN A 212 -1.65 -12.00 8.02
N PHE A 213 -1.03 -11.04 7.35
CA PHE A 213 -0.19 -11.31 6.19
C PHE A 213 1.14 -11.97 6.60
N ASP A 214 1.47 -13.09 5.97
CA ASP A 214 2.78 -13.74 6.09
C ASP A 214 3.12 -14.50 4.80
N ALA A 215 4.07 -13.96 4.03
CA ALA A 215 4.60 -14.60 2.83
C ALA A 215 5.93 -15.33 3.10
N LYS A 216 6.51 -15.18 4.30
CA LYS A 216 7.82 -15.72 4.63
C LYS A 216 7.92 -17.25 4.53
N PRO A 217 6.92 -18.03 5.00
CA PRO A 217 6.96 -19.50 4.87
C PRO A 217 6.96 -19.99 3.42
N ASP A 218 6.41 -19.17 2.52
CA ASP A 218 6.26 -19.47 1.10
C ASP A 218 7.36 -18.85 0.22
N ALA A 219 8.38 -18.21 0.81
CA ALA A 219 9.44 -17.50 0.08
C ALA A 219 10.15 -18.37 -0.98
N ALA A 220 10.28 -19.67 -0.73
CA ALA A 220 10.85 -20.62 -1.70
C ALA A 220 10.08 -20.72 -3.02
N LYS A 221 8.83 -20.25 -3.08
CA LYS A 221 8.02 -20.24 -4.30
C LYS A 221 8.33 -19.07 -5.24
N ILE A 222 8.99 -18.01 -4.74
CA ILE A 222 9.33 -16.85 -5.56
C ILE A 222 10.27 -17.27 -6.66
N SER A 223 9.91 -17.01 -7.92
CA SER A 223 10.74 -17.34 -9.10
C SER A 223 11.24 -16.11 -9.86
N ALA A 224 10.69 -14.95 -9.58
CA ALA A 224 11.08 -13.70 -10.21
C ALA A 224 12.21 -13.00 -9.43
N PRO A 225 13.16 -12.35 -10.11
CA PRO A 225 14.10 -11.43 -9.49
C PRO A 225 13.38 -10.35 -8.66
N LEU A 226 14.03 -9.90 -7.58
CA LEU A 226 13.42 -8.99 -6.61
C LEU A 226 14.35 -7.82 -6.25
N LEU A 227 13.82 -6.58 -6.30
CA LEU A 227 14.46 -5.39 -5.76
C LEU A 227 13.67 -4.90 -4.54
N TYR A 228 14.23 -5.04 -3.36
CA TYR A 228 13.62 -4.62 -2.10
C TYR A 228 14.14 -3.26 -1.67
N ILE A 229 13.24 -2.28 -1.49
CA ILE A 229 13.60 -0.89 -1.20
C ILE A 229 13.03 -0.50 0.16
N LEU A 230 13.89 -0.07 1.09
CA LEU A 230 13.48 0.49 2.38
C LEU A 230 14.16 1.83 2.62
N SER A 231 13.51 2.69 3.40
CA SER A 231 14.10 3.95 3.83
C SER A 231 14.84 3.79 5.16
N LYS A 232 16.02 4.39 5.24
CA LYS A 232 16.88 4.40 6.43
C LYS A 232 16.20 4.94 7.69
N THR A 233 15.25 5.85 7.53
CA THR A 233 14.55 6.49 8.64
C THR A 233 13.09 6.05 8.80
N ASP A 234 12.65 5.04 8.05
CA ASP A 234 11.30 4.49 8.19
C ASP A 234 11.17 3.71 9.49
N THR A 235 10.31 4.19 10.40
CA THR A 235 10.05 3.54 11.68
C THR A 235 8.98 2.43 11.58
N LEU A 236 8.32 2.32 10.42
CA LEU A 236 7.35 1.27 10.18
C LEU A 236 8.01 0.03 9.58
N PHE A 237 8.87 0.23 8.60
CA PHE A 237 9.63 -0.81 7.91
C PHE A 237 11.07 -0.36 7.80
N GLY A 238 11.81 -0.55 8.89
CA GLY A 238 13.19 -0.07 9.01
C GLY A 238 14.17 -0.88 8.16
N PRO A 239 15.37 -0.32 7.96
CA PRO A 239 16.42 -0.91 7.12
C PRO A 239 16.91 -2.26 7.63
N GLU A 240 16.71 -2.57 8.92
CA GLU A 240 17.04 -3.86 9.52
C GLU A 240 16.30 -5.05 8.90
N LEU A 241 15.19 -4.81 8.21
CA LEU A 241 14.44 -5.84 7.47
C LEU A 241 15.08 -6.16 6.11
N GLY A 242 15.90 -5.27 5.56
CA GLY A 242 16.39 -5.30 4.19
C GLY A 242 17.20 -6.55 3.86
N GLU A 243 18.46 -6.56 4.27
CA GLU A 243 19.37 -7.66 3.94
C GLU A 243 18.91 -9.02 4.49
N PRO A 244 18.34 -9.15 5.70
CA PRO A 244 17.80 -10.44 6.15
C PRO A 244 16.70 -10.99 5.25
N THR A 245 15.82 -10.14 4.70
CA THR A 245 14.74 -10.57 3.80
C THR A 245 15.29 -11.04 2.45
N VAL A 246 16.18 -10.27 1.82
CA VAL A 246 16.71 -10.66 0.51
C VAL A 246 17.64 -11.88 0.61
N SER A 247 18.42 -11.99 1.69
CA SER A 247 19.25 -13.17 1.96
C SER A 247 18.40 -14.43 2.14
N HIS A 248 17.30 -14.35 2.88
CA HIS A 248 16.34 -15.44 3.06
C HIS A 248 15.73 -15.89 1.73
N ILE A 249 15.34 -14.94 0.86
CA ILE A 249 14.79 -15.24 -0.47
C ILE A 249 15.85 -15.86 -1.37
N ARG A 250 17.08 -15.32 -1.41
CA ARG A 250 18.20 -15.91 -2.18
C ARG A 250 18.47 -17.36 -1.77
N GLU A 251 18.49 -17.61 -0.46
CA GLU A 251 18.78 -18.93 0.10
C GLU A 251 17.70 -19.96 -0.26
N LEU A 252 16.43 -19.60 -0.12
CA LEU A 252 15.31 -20.52 -0.29
C LEU A 252 14.86 -20.67 -1.74
N ALA A 253 14.84 -19.58 -2.49
CA ALA A 253 14.30 -19.55 -3.85
C ALA A 253 15.38 -19.61 -4.94
N GLY A 254 16.64 -19.29 -4.61
CA GLY A 254 17.73 -19.28 -5.57
C GLY A 254 17.64 -18.18 -6.63
N VAL A 255 16.83 -17.15 -6.40
CA VAL A 255 16.63 -16.04 -7.34
C VAL A 255 17.52 -14.85 -7.00
N GLU A 256 17.77 -13.99 -8.00
CA GLU A 256 18.37 -12.69 -7.79
C GLU A 256 17.47 -11.86 -6.86
N ALA A 257 18.00 -11.39 -5.74
CA ALA A 257 17.29 -10.51 -4.85
C ALA A 257 18.25 -9.42 -4.34
N ARG A 258 17.91 -8.17 -4.59
CA ARG A 258 18.72 -7.00 -4.26
C ARG A 258 18.05 -6.18 -3.18
N TYR A 259 18.84 -5.63 -2.26
CA TYR A 259 18.37 -4.65 -1.30
C TYR A 259 18.91 -3.27 -1.67
N PHE A 260 18.04 -2.27 -1.63
CA PHE A 260 18.39 -0.85 -1.80
C PHE A 260 17.94 -0.07 -0.56
N GLU A 261 18.91 0.50 0.18
CA GLU A 261 18.65 1.39 1.30
C GLU A 261 18.55 2.83 0.82
N LEU A 262 17.35 3.42 0.91
CA LEU A 262 17.11 4.81 0.55
C LEU A 262 17.52 5.74 1.70
N ASP A 263 18.61 6.48 1.53
CA ASP A 263 19.06 7.50 2.48
C ASP A 263 18.22 8.76 2.36
N SER A 264 17.22 8.87 3.23
CA SER A 264 16.23 9.94 3.24
C SER A 264 15.76 10.24 4.66
N PRO A 265 15.51 11.51 5.01
CA PRO A 265 14.98 11.89 6.32
C PRO A 265 13.46 11.75 6.42
N TYR A 266 12.76 11.40 5.34
CA TYR A 266 11.29 11.47 5.24
C TYR A 266 10.57 10.17 5.66
N GLY A 267 11.23 9.28 6.39
CA GLY A 267 10.62 8.09 6.96
C GLY A 267 9.89 7.24 5.92
N HIS A 268 8.65 6.88 6.21
CA HIS A 268 7.82 6.09 5.33
C HIS A 268 7.46 6.81 4.01
N ARG A 269 7.49 8.17 3.99
CA ARG A 269 7.25 8.99 2.79
C ARG A 269 8.43 9.05 1.83
N ALA A 270 9.61 8.61 2.25
CA ALA A 270 10.84 8.72 1.50
C ALA A 270 10.74 8.25 0.03
N PRO A 271 10.12 7.10 -0.30
CA PRO A 271 10.04 6.65 -1.69
C PRO A 271 9.28 7.59 -2.63
N SER A 272 8.36 8.40 -2.08
CA SER A 272 7.61 9.38 -2.87
C SER A 272 8.30 10.74 -2.92
N VAL A 273 8.92 11.17 -1.80
CA VAL A 273 9.53 12.51 -1.69
C VAL A 273 10.92 12.53 -2.32
N ASP A 274 11.73 11.54 -1.99
CA ASP A 274 13.11 11.40 -2.49
C ASP A 274 13.19 10.39 -3.67
N TRP A 275 12.16 10.36 -4.51
CA TRP A 275 12.14 9.49 -5.68
C TRP A 275 13.40 9.60 -6.57
N PRO A 276 14.05 10.77 -6.75
CA PRO A 276 15.23 10.86 -7.61
C PRO A 276 16.42 10.02 -7.09
N LYS A 277 16.44 9.70 -5.79
CA LYS A 277 17.55 8.95 -5.20
C LYS A 277 17.51 7.45 -5.53
N TRP A 278 16.38 6.92 -6.00
CA TRP A 278 16.21 5.51 -6.31
C TRP A 278 15.60 5.21 -7.68
N GLU A 279 15.20 6.25 -8.41
CA GLU A 279 14.65 6.14 -9.77
C GLU A 279 15.58 5.34 -10.68
N GLU A 280 16.88 5.67 -10.68
CA GLU A 280 17.87 5.00 -11.52
C GLU A 280 18.03 3.51 -11.15
N ALA A 281 18.04 3.19 -9.86
CA ALA A 281 18.11 1.80 -9.41
C ALA A 281 16.88 0.99 -9.83
N LEU A 282 15.69 1.60 -9.73
CA LEU A 282 14.44 1.01 -10.23
C LEU A 282 14.49 0.79 -11.73
N LYS A 283 14.89 1.82 -12.49
CA LYS A 283 14.98 1.75 -13.94
C LYS A 283 15.93 0.65 -14.41
N GLN A 284 17.14 0.64 -13.89
CA GLN A 284 18.15 -0.40 -14.23
C GLN A 284 17.65 -1.80 -13.93
N PHE A 285 16.99 -2.00 -12.78
CA PHE A 285 16.44 -3.30 -12.42
C PHE A 285 15.30 -3.72 -13.36
N LEU A 286 14.40 -2.80 -13.73
CA LEU A 286 13.32 -3.09 -14.67
C LEU A 286 13.85 -3.34 -16.09
N ASP A 287 14.83 -2.55 -16.54
CA ASP A 287 15.48 -2.74 -17.85
C ASP A 287 16.16 -4.12 -17.95
N GLU A 288 16.76 -4.59 -16.84
CA GLU A 288 17.43 -5.89 -16.79
C GLU A 288 16.47 -7.08 -16.82
N PHE A 289 15.34 -7.00 -16.10
CA PHE A 289 14.48 -8.16 -15.86
C PHE A 289 13.07 -8.06 -16.45
N ALA A 290 12.57 -6.85 -16.73
CA ALA A 290 11.19 -6.63 -17.14
C ALA A 290 10.98 -6.44 -18.65
N THR A 291 12.04 -6.23 -19.43
CA THR A 291 12.01 -5.80 -20.86
C THR A 291 12.23 -6.93 -21.85
N SER A 292 11.92 -8.12 -21.71
CA SER A 292 12.11 -9.15 -22.76
C SER A 292 10.82 -9.86 -23.19
#